data_f471ac6feb47b13722ad21647af6eb1c
#
_entry.id   f471ac6feb47b13722ad21647af6eb1c
#
_cell.length_a   1.000
_cell.length_b   1.000
_cell.length_c   1.000
_cell.angle_alpha   90.00
_cell.angle_beta   90.00
_cell.angle_gamma   90.00
#
_symmetry.space_group_name_H-M   'P 1'
#
loop_
_entity.id
_entity.type
_entity.pdbx_description
1 polymer ?
#
loop_
_entity_poly.entity_id
_entity_poly.type
_entity_poly.pdbx_seq_one_letter_code
_entity_poly.pdbx_strand_id
1 'polypeptide(L)'
;PRSGECRIFGEDIQRMQPVTRERIALLIENHVQYTFMNIEQIERFYSAFYPKWNKEAYYELMRKLKVAPKQKISRMSCGQRSQVALGLILAQNADLLVLDDFSIGLDPGYRRLFTEYLREYAKAEEKTIFLTSHIIQDMERLVDDCIIMDYGRILIQKPVKELLDTFTRYTFKISSPDKLPHDHGRAFAVNGEL
;
A
#
# COMPACT_ATOMS: atom_id res chain seq x y z
N PRO A 1 -10.04 18.70 -5.36
CA PRO A 1 -11.51 18.51 -5.25
C PRO A 1 -12.23 19.79 -5.64
N ARG A 2 -13.45 19.67 -6.18
CA ARG A 2 -14.28 20.85 -6.52
C ARG A 2 -14.90 21.47 -5.27
N SER A 3 -15.06 20.68 -4.21
CA SER A 3 -15.62 21.07 -2.92
C SER A 3 -15.20 20.07 -1.85
N GLY A 4 -15.43 20.40 -0.59
CA GLY A 4 -15.09 19.57 0.54
C GLY A 4 -13.80 19.99 1.24
N GLU A 5 -13.51 19.35 2.35
CA GLU A 5 -12.39 19.61 3.22
C GLU A 5 -11.63 18.31 3.50
N CYS A 6 -10.30 18.38 3.54
CA CYS A 6 -9.47 17.24 3.92
C CYS A 6 -8.51 17.70 5.01
N ARG A 7 -8.52 17.00 6.16
CA ARG A 7 -7.65 17.29 7.30
C ARG A 7 -6.83 16.08 7.67
N ILE A 8 -5.55 16.30 7.97
CA ILE A 8 -4.65 15.29 8.54
C ILE A 8 -4.06 15.89 9.81
N PHE A 9 -4.08 15.14 10.90
CA PHE A 9 -3.68 15.60 12.22
C PHE A 9 -4.37 16.91 12.66
N GLY A 10 -5.63 17.11 12.23
CA GLY A 10 -6.42 18.31 12.52
C GLY A 10 -6.15 19.52 11.62
N GLU A 11 -5.12 19.49 10.79
CA GLU A 11 -4.77 20.57 9.88
C GLU A 11 -5.33 20.34 8.45
N ASP A 12 -5.76 21.43 7.81
CA ASP A 12 -6.15 21.43 6.40
C ASP A 12 -4.92 21.13 5.52
N ILE A 13 -5.03 20.12 4.64
CA ILE A 13 -3.92 19.71 3.77
C ILE A 13 -3.36 20.83 2.89
N GLN A 14 -4.17 21.84 2.55
CA GLN A 14 -3.73 22.98 1.72
C GLN A 14 -2.90 24.00 2.51
N ARG A 15 -3.06 24.03 3.85
CA ARG A 15 -2.42 24.99 4.74
C ARG A 15 -1.54 24.33 5.80
N MET A 16 -1.25 23.05 5.60
CA MET A 16 -0.48 22.23 6.55
C MET A 16 0.92 22.79 6.79
N GLN A 17 1.30 22.87 8.05
CA GLN A 17 2.62 23.31 8.47
C GLN A 17 3.72 22.34 8.03
N PRO A 18 4.95 22.81 7.78
CA PRO A 18 6.07 21.92 7.41
C PRO A 18 6.31 20.81 8.44
N VAL A 19 6.26 21.14 9.73
CA VAL A 19 6.45 20.16 10.83
C VAL A 19 5.42 19.04 10.81
N THR A 20 4.19 19.32 10.40
CA THR A 20 3.13 18.32 10.26
C THR A 20 3.35 17.47 9.00
N ARG A 21 3.86 18.07 7.92
CA ARG A 21 4.19 17.32 6.69
C ARG A 21 5.31 16.31 6.90
N GLU A 22 6.29 16.60 7.74
CA GLU A 22 7.36 15.66 8.10
C GLU A 22 6.84 14.37 8.79
N ARG A 23 5.63 14.42 9.34
CA ARG A 23 4.95 13.28 9.96
C ARG A 23 4.20 12.39 8.98
N ILE A 24 4.23 12.72 7.69
CA ILE A 24 3.51 12.00 6.63
C ILE A 24 4.52 11.50 5.61
N ALA A 25 4.54 10.21 5.40
CA ALA A 25 5.29 9.59 4.32
C ALA A 25 4.33 9.18 3.21
N LEU A 26 4.66 9.54 1.96
CA LEU A 26 3.81 9.32 0.80
C LEU A 26 4.53 8.48 -0.25
N LEU A 27 3.97 7.34 -0.59
CA LEU A 27 4.38 6.51 -1.71
C LEU A 27 3.28 6.54 -2.78
N ILE A 28 3.61 7.09 -3.94
CA ILE A 28 2.75 7.13 -5.12
C ILE A 28 3.19 6.00 -6.07
N GLU A 29 2.28 5.45 -6.83
CA GLU A 29 2.56 4.46 -7.86
C GLU A 29 3.71 4.90 -8.80
N ASN A 30 4.59 3.97 -9.18
CA ASN A 30 5.76 4.20 -10.06
C ASN A 30 6.81 5.22 -9.60
N HIS A 31 7.05 5.34 -8.35
CA HIS A 31 7.58 6.48 -7.64
C HIS A 31 9.08 6.47 -7.36
N VAL A 32 9.91 5.76 -8.06
CA VAL A 32 11.35 5.94 -7.85
C VAL A 32 11.89 7.05 -8.74
N GLN A 33 12.01 8.24 -8.14
CA GLN A 33 12.77 9.34 -8.71
C GLN A 33 14.28 9.09 -8.50
N TYR A 34 15.11 9.84 -9.21
CA TYR A 34 16.59 9.79 -9.07
C TYR A 34 17.22 8.42 -9.39
N THR A 35 16.75 7.77 -10.46
CA THR A 35 17.22 6.45 -10.89
C THR A 35 18.72 6.41 -11.25
N PHE A 36 19.38 7.56 -11.44
CA PHE A 36 20.83 7.67 -11.64
C PHE A 36 21.66 7.44 -10.38
N MET A 37 21.02 7.52 -9.19
CA MET A 37 21.67 7.25 -7.91
C MET A 37 21.80 5.75 -7.64
N ASN A 38 22.69 5.39 -6.74
CA ASN A 38 22.74 4.08 -6.12
C ASN A 38 22.06 4.09 -4.74
N ILE A 39 22.01 2.94 -4.07
CA ILE A 39 21.35 2.75 -2.79
C ILE A 39 21.91 3.68 -1.68
N GLU A 40 23.22 3.84 -1.62
CA GLU A 40 23.86 4.73 -0.63
C GLU A 40 23.65 6.21 -0.94
N GLN A 41 23.65 6.58 -2.22
CA GLN A 41 23.44 7.96 -2.63
C GLN A 41 22.03 8.43 -2.38
N ILE A 42 21.04 7.60 -2.71
CA ILE A 42 19.63 7.96 -2.51
C ILE A 42 19.28 8.01 -1.01
N GLU A 43 19.83 7.11 -0.20
CA GLU A 43 19.68 7.17 1.27
C GLU A 43 20.23 8.48 1.82
N ARG A 44 21.47 8.83 1.47
CA ARG A 44 22.08 10.08 1.91
C ARG A 44 21.32 11.32 1.46
N PHE A 45 20.75 11.27 0.25
CA PHE A 45 19.95 12.37 -0.26
C PHE A 45 18.66 12.54 0.55
N TYR A 46 17.89 11.47 0.76
CA TYR A 46 16.64 11.56 1.50
C TYR A 46 16.85 11.86 2.99
N SER A 47 17.84 11.26 3.62
CA SER A 47 18.13 11.49 5.04
C SER A 47 18.39 12.95 5.41
N ALA A 48 18.80 13.77 4.45
CA ALA A 48 19.02 15.21 4.67
C ALA A 48 17.71 16.00 4.88
N PHE A 49 16.56 15.46 4.47
CA PHE A 49 15.26 16.15 4.55
C PHE A 49 14.38 15.69 5.72
N TYR A 50 14.71 14.56 6.37
CA TYR A 50 13.87 13.96 7.39
C TYR A 50 14.59 13.86 8.73
N PRO A 51 14.21 14.69 9.73
CA PRO A 51 14.91 14.73 11.02
C PRO A 51 14.87 13.41 11.81
N LYS A 52 13.82 12.61 11.61
CA LYS A 52 13.62 11.31 12.27
C LYS A 52 14.11 10.12 11.44
N TRP A 53 15.00 10.36 10.47
CA TRP A 53 15.47 9.32 9.55
C TRP A 53 16.07 8.11 10.26
N ASN A 54 15.51 6.93 10.00
CA ASN A 54 16.00 5.66 10.52
C ASN A 54 16.86 4.95 9.47
N LYS A 55 18.17 5.23 9.53
CA LYS A 55 19.17 4.67 8.61
C LYS A 55 19.29 3.16 8.74
N GLU A 56 19.22 2.65 9.96
CA GLU A 56 19.35 1.22 10.26
C GLU A 56 18.20 0.43 9.61
N ALA A 57 16.95 0.91 9.76
CA ALA A 57 15.77 0.28 9.15
C ALA A 57 15.89 0.24 7.61
N TYR A 58 16.40 1.32 6.99
CA TYR A 58 16.64 1.33 5.55
C TYR A 58 17.59 0.23 5.11
N TYR A 59 18.79 0.18 5.71
CA TYR A 59 19.81 -0.79 5.32
C TYR A 59 19.45 -2.24 5.72
N GLU A 60 18.73 -2.43 6.80
CA GLU A 60 18.20 -3.75 7.17
C GLU A 60 17.28 -4.28 6.08
N LEU A 61 16.34 -3.46 5.60
CA LEU A 61 15.45 -3.83 4.51
C LEU A 61 16.24 -4.12 3.23
N MET A 62 17.19 -3.26 2.85
CA MET A 62 18.02 -3.49 1.66
C MET A 62 18.82 -4.81 1.76
N ARG A 63 19.32 -5.19 2.94
CA ARG A 63 19.97 -6.49 3.15
C ARG A 63 18.99 -7.66 3.01
N LYS A 64 17.80 -7.56 3.59
CA LYS A 64 16.74 -8.59 3.44
C LYS A 64 16.37 -8.80 1.97
N LEU A 65 16.38 -7.75 1.17
CA LEU A 65 16.08 -7.75 -0.25
C LEU A 65 17.29 -8.11 -1.14
N LYS A 66 18.46 -8.35 -0.54
CA LYS A 66 19.72 -8.66 -1.24
C LYS A 66 20.13 -7.59 -2.28
N VAL A 67 19.82 -6.33 -2.00
CA VAL A 67 20.20 -5.20 -2.85
C VAL A 67 21.58 -4.70 -2.44
N ALA A 68 22.51 -4.69 -3.41
CA ALA A 68 23.88 -4.24 -3.13
C ALA A 68 23.95 -2.70 -2.97
N PRO A 69 24.69 -2.17 -1.97
CA PRO A 69 24.73 -0.73 -1.68
C PRO A 69 25.13 0.17 -2.86
N LYS A 70 26.03 -0.32 -3.71
CA LYS A 70 26.52 0.41 -4.90
C LYS A 70 25.71 0.13 -6.17
N GLN A 71 24.65 -0.68 -6.10
CA GLN A 71 23.80 -0.97 -7.26
C GLN A 71 23.05 0.29 -7.69
N LYS A 72 23.15 0.65 -8.97
CA LYS A 72 22.40 1.77 -9.55
C LYS A 72 20.93 1.42 -9.67
N ILE A 73 20.04 2.33 -9.26
CA ILE A 73 18.58 2.15 -9.32
C ILE A 73 18.11 1.98 -10.78
N SER A 74 18.74 2.66 -11.73
CA SER A 74 18.43 2.52 -13.17
C SER A 74 18.63 1.09 -13.72
N ARG A 75 19.44 0.27 -13.04
CA ARG A 75 19.71 -1.13 -13.42
C ARG A 75 18.85 -2.15 -12.67
N MET A 76 17.92 -1.68 -11.87
CA MET A 76 17.04 -2.53 -11.08
C MET A 76 15.76 -2.88 -11.86
N SER A 77 15.19 -4.05 -11.57
CA SER A 77 13.84 -4.40 -12.00
C SER A 77 12.80 -3.45 -11.39
N CYS A 78 11.60 -3.42 -11.95
CA CYS A 78 10.49 -2.64 -11.39
C CYS A 78 10.25 -3.01 -9.91
N GLY A 79 10.16 -4.30 -9.59
CA GLY A 79 9.99 -4.78 -8.22
C GLY A 79 11.12 -4.34 -7.29
N GLN A 80 12.38 -4.41 -7.71
CA GLN A 80 13.50 -3.92 -6.90
C GLN A 80 13.41 -2.41 -6.64
N ARG A 81 13.00 -1.62 -7.63
CA ARG A 81 12.78 -0.18 -7.43
C ARG A 81 11.66 0.11 -6.43
N SER A 82 10.56 -0.62 -6.50
CA SER A 82 9.47 -0.50 -5.52
C SER A 82 9.95 -0.83 -4.10
N GLN A 83 10.83 -1.82 -3.96
CA GLN A 83 11.46 -2.17 -2.69
C GLN A 83 12.31 -1.03 -2.13
N VAL A 84 13.11 -0.39 -2.98
CA VAL A 84 13.91 0.80 -2.58
C VAL A 84 12.99 1.93 -2.15
N ALA A 85 11.95 2.21 -2.93
CA ALA A 85 10.98 3.26 -2.60
C ALA A 85 10.32 3.02 -1.24
N LEU A 86 9.87 1.79 -0.98
CA LEU A 86 9.30 1.44 0.33
C LEU A 86 10.33 1.59 1.47
N GLY A 87 11.58 1.17 1.25
CA GLY A 87 12.65 1.38 2.23
C GLY A 87 12.87 2.84 2.58
N LEU A 88 12.82 3.73 1.59
CA LEU A 88 12.92 5.17 1.80
C LEU A 88 11.73 5.72 2.60
N ILE A 89 10.51 5.23 2.34
CA ILE A 89 9.30 5.64 3.06
C ILE A 89 9.35 5.20 4.54
N LEU A 90 9.73 3.96 4.79
CA LEU A 90 9.84 3.44 6.16
C LEU A 90 10.95 4.15 6.96
N ALA A 91 12.07 4.47 6.31
CA ALA A 91 13.17 5.18 6.95
C ALA A 91 12.82 6.62 7.36
N GLN A 92 11.82 7.26 6.76
CA GLN A 92 11.33 8.58 7.18
C GLN A 92 10.78 8.57 8.61
N ASN A 93 10.40 7.40 9.13
CA ASN A 93 9.84 7.23 10.46
C ASN A 93 8.64 8.15 10.74
N ALA A 94 7.80 8.32 9.73
CA ALA A 94 6.61 9.14 9.80
C ALA A 94 5.52 8.49 10.67
N ASP A 95 4.58 9.30 11.18
CA ASP A 95 3.46 8.80 11.98
C ASP A 95 2.33 8.23 11.12
N LEU A 96 2.17 8.78 9.89
CA LEU A 96 1.21 8.34 8.87
C LEU A 96 1.93 7.95 7.58
N LEU A 97 1.71 6.73 7.13
CA LEU A 97 2.13 6.25 5.82
C LEU A 97 0.94 6.24 4.86
N VAL A 98 1.02 7.00 3.78
CA VAL A 98 0.04 6.98 2.68
C VAL A 98 0.65 6.22 1.51
N LEU A 99 0.08 5.07 1.18
CA LEU A 99 0.62 4.14 0.19
C LEU A 99 -0.39 3.94 -0.93
N ASP A 100 -0.10 4.53 -2.09
CA ASP A 100 -0.96 4.42 -3.26
C ASP A 100 -0.51 3.25 -4.12
N ASP A 101 -1.32 2.18 -4.09
CA ASP A 101 -1.14 0.93 -4.84
C ASP A 101 0.31 0.36 -4.81
N PHE A 102 0.88 0.34 -3.60
CA PHE A 102 2.30 0.06 -3.34
C PHE A 102 2.79 -1.30 -3.86
N SER A 103 1.86 -2.21 -4.08
CA SER A 103 2.15 -3.60 -4.47
C SER A 103 2.26 -3.81 -5.99
N ILE A 104 2.00 -2.79 -6.79
CA ILE A 104 2.14 -2.86 -8.26
C ILE A 104 3.58 -3.18 -8.65
N GLY A 105 3.72 -4.15 -9.56
CA GLY A 105 5.01 -4.60 -10.07
C GLY A 105 5.82 -5.48 -9.12
N LEU A 106 5.30 -5.80 -7.93
CA LEU A 106 5.85 -6.82 -7.05
C LEU A 106 5.32 -8.20 -7.45
N ASP A 107 6.22 -9.19 -7.48
CA ASP A 107 5.77 -10.57 -7.59
C ASP A 107 5.06 -11.02 -6.29
N PRO A 108 4.25 -12.09 -6.33
CA PRO A 108 3.44 -12.53 -5.18
C PRO A 108 4.25 -12.80 -3.91
N GLY A 109 5.50 -13.30 -4.05
CA GLY A 109 6.37 -13.59 -2.91
C GLY A 109 6.84 -12.33 -2.20
N TYR A 110 7.32 -11.35 -2.96
CA TYR A 110 7.71 -10.05 -2.40
C TYR A 110 6.52 -9.28 -1.86
N ARG A 111 5.38 -9.33 -2.53
CA ARG A 111 4.15 -8.68 -2.07
C ARG A 111 3.76 -9.15 -0.68
N ARG A 112 3.75 -10.49 -0.47
CA ARG A 112 3.48 -11.07 0.84
C ARG A 112 4.50 -10.64 1.90
N LEU A 113 5.79 -10.68 1.57
CA LEU A 113 6.87 -10.24 2.47
C LEU A 113 6.66 -8.78 2.91
N PHE A 114 6.30 -7.90 1.97
CA PHE A 114 6.07 -6.49 2.27
C PHE A 114 4.83 -6.26 3.12
N THR A 115 3.75 -6.96 2.84
CA THR A 115 2.52 -6.89 3.62
C THR A 115 2.78 -7.29 5.08
N GLU A 116 3.50 -8.40 5.29
CA GLU A 116 3.89 -8.86 6.63
C GLU A 116 4.81 -7.83 7.32
N TYR A 117 5.82 -7.32 6.61
CA TYR A 117 6.74 -6.32 7.17
C TYR A 117 6.03 -5.02 7.55
N LEU A 118 5.15 -4.49 6.69
CA LEU A 118 4.37 -3.28 6.98
C LEU A 118 3.48 -3.46 8.20
N ARG A 119 2.86 -4.62 8.35
CA ARG A 119 2.01 -4.94 9.50
C ARG A 119 2.81 -4.96 10.79
N GLU A 120 3.96 -5.63 10.78
CA GLU A 120 4.86 -5.70 11.94
C GLU A 120 5.38 -4.31 12.31
N TYR A 121 5.83 -3.54 11.32
CA TYR A 121 6.31 -2.18 11.49
C TYR A 121 5.23 -1.27 12.09
N ALA A 122 4.02 -1.30 11.54
CA ALA A 122 2.92 -0.47 12.02
C ALA A 122 2.58 -0.76 13.48
N LYS A 123 2.61 -2.03 13.88
CA LYS A 123 2.34 -2.44 15.27
C LYS A 123 3.48 -2.08 16.23
N ALA A 124 4.72 -2.36 15.83
CA ALA A 124 5.89 -2.13 16.70
C ALA A 124 6.15 -0.64 16.95
N GLU A 125 5.89 0.20 15.94
CA GLU A 125 6.19 1.63 15.96
C GLU A 125 4.93 2.50 16.14
N GLU A 126 3.76 1.88 16.41
CA GLU A 126 2.47 2.57 16.57
C GLU A 126 2.12 3.52 15.42
N LYS A 127 2.35 3.07 14.16
CA LYS A 127 2.12 3.87 12.97
C LYS A 127 0.73 3.66 12.39
N THR A 128 0.20 4.69 11.74
CA THR A 128 -1.02 4.59 10.95
C THR A 128 -0.66 4.37 9.48
N ILE A 129 -1.28 3.38 8.84
CA ILE A 129 -1.14 3.13 7.41
C ILE A 129 -2.48 3.40 6.73
N PHE A 130 -2.48 4.32 5.78
CA PHE A 130 -3.59 4.54 4.85
C PHE A 130 -3.14 4.11 3.46
N LEU A 131 -3.81 3.12 2.88
CA LEU A 131 -3.40 2.59 1.59
C LEU A 131 -4.57 2.40 0.64
N THR A 132 -4.26 2.45 -0.65
CA THR A 132 -5.16 2.02 -1.73
C THR A 132 -4.63 0.72 -2.33
N SER A 133 -5.52 -0.15 -2.76
CA SER A 133 -5.18 -1.35 -3.51
C SER A 133 -6.39 -1.89 -4.26
N HIS A 134 -6.14 -2.52 -5.39
CA HIS A 134 -7.11 -3.31 -6.13
C HIS A 134 -6.99 -4.82 -5.85
N ILE A 135 -6.06 -5.23 -4.98
CA ILE A 135 -5.79 -6.64 -4.63
C ILE A 135 -6.29 -6.94 -3.23
N ILE A 136 -7.52 -7.41 -3.14
CA ILE A 136 -8.21 -7.64 -1.86
C ILE A 136 -7.47 -8.65 -0.97
N GLN A 137 -6.92 -9.71 -1.55
CA GLN A 137 -6.28 -10.80 -0.80
C GLN A 137 -5.08 -10.35 0.04
N ASP A 138 -4.36 -9.31 -0.39
CA ASP A 138 -3.22 -8.79 0.35
C ASP A 138 -3.68 -7.86 1.48
N MET A 139 -4.86 -7.26 1.32
CA MET A 139 -5.40 -6.29 2.28
C MET A 139 -5.96 -6.93 3.54
N GLU A 140 -6.59 -8.09 3.43
CA GLU A 140 -7.19 -8.82 4.56
C GLU A 140 -6.21 -9.05 5.73
N ARG A 141 -4.92 -9.11 5.43
CA ARG A 141 -3.86 -9.35 6.42
C ARG A 141 -3.21 -8.10 6.96
N LEU A 142 -3.35 -6.97 6.24
CA LEU A 142 -2.64 -5.73 6.54
C LEU A 142 -3.51 -4.71 7.25
N VAL A 143 -4.79 -4.62 6.87
CA VAL A 143 -5.66 -3.52 7.30
C VAL A 143 -6.70 -3.97 8.32
N ASP A 144 -7.05 -3.08 9.24
CA ASP A 144 -8.08 -3.30 10.26
C ASP A 144 -9.46 -2.89 9.71
N ASP A 145 -9.52 -1.77 8.98
CA ASP A 145 -10.73 -1.21 8.39
C ASP A 145 -10.60 -1.09 6.87
N CYS A 146 -11.72 -1.21 6.15
CA CYS A 146 -11.75 -1.02 4.72
C CYS A 146 -12.88 -0.11 4.25
N ILE A 147 -12.60 0.60 3.17
CA ILE A 147 -13.56 1.42 2.43
C ILE A 147 -13.56 0.92 0.98
N ILE A 148 -14.69 0.39 0.53
CA ILE A 148 -14.87 -0.02 -0.86
C ILE A 148 -15.56 1.12 -1.60
N MET A 149 -14.94 1.56 -2.69
CA MET A 149 -15.44 2.65 -3.53
C MET A 149 -15.66 2.17 -4.96
N ASP A 150 -16.72 2.69 -5.57
CA ASP A 150 -17.01 2.49 -6.99
C ASP A 150 -17.55 3.77 -7.59
N TYR A 151 -17.02 4.18 -8.75
CA TYR A 151 -17.36 5.43 -9.44
C TYR A 151 -17.48 6.66 -8.53
N GLY A 152 -16.56 6.80 -7.57
CA GLY A 152 -16.53 7.95 -6.64
C GLY A 152 -17.55 7.89 -5.51
N ARG A 153 -18.26 6.77 -5.34
CA ARG A 153 -19.20 6.53 -4.25
C ARG A 153 -18.66 5.51 -3.28
N ILE A 154 -18.81 5.75 -1.99
CA ILE A 154 -18.52 4.76 -0.96
C ILE A 154 -19.66 3.74 -0.97
N LEU A 155 -19.32 2.47 -1.24
CA LEU A 155 -20.27 1.35 -1.19
C LEU A 155 -20.32 0.72 0.20
N ILE A 156 -19.15 0.52 0.81
CA ILE A 156 -18.96 -0.15 2.10
C ILE A 156 -17.87 0.57 2.87
N GLN A 157 -18.11 0.75 4.16
CA GLN A 157 -17.10 1.18 5.13
C GLN A 157 -17.29 0.35 6.39
N LYS A 158 -16.37 -0.59 6.67
CA LYS A 158 -16.47 -1.55 7.77
C LYS A 158 -15.10 -2.07 8.19
N PRO A 159 -14.98 -2.58 9.44
CA PRO A 159 -13.86 -3.43 9.82
C PRO A 159 -13.76 -4.64 8.88
N VAL A 160 -12.53 -5.00 8.49
CA VAL A 160 -12.29 -6.13 7.56
C VAL A 160 -12.87 -7.43 8.11
N LYS A 161 -12.75 -7.67 9.41
CA LYS A 161 -13.34 -8.86 10.04
C LYS A 161 -14.86 -8.94 9.84
N GLU A 162 -15.57 -7.83 10.08
CA GLU A 162 -17.01 -7.78 9.87
C GLU A 162 -17.38 -7.97 8.40
N LEU A 163 -16.58 -7.39 7.51
CA LEU A 163 -16.78 -7.56 6.07
C LEU A 163 -16.70 -9.03 5.67
N LEU A 164 -15.62 -9.73 6.08
CA LEU A 164 -15.42 -11.13 5.76
C LEU A 164 -16.51 -12.04 6.33
N ASP A 165 -16.96 -11.78 7.55
CA ASP A 165 -18.04 -12.52 8.19
C ASP A 165 -19.40 -12.36 7.48
N THR A 166 -19.59 -11.25 6.74
CA THR A 166 -20.85 -10.97 6.00
C THR A 166 -20.86 -11.53 4.58
N PHE A 167 -19.72 -11.92 4.02
CA PHE A 167 -19.64 -12.47 2.67
C PHE A 167 -19.68 -14.00 2.68
N THR A 168 -20.70 -14.56 2.05
CA THR A 168 -20.83 -16.01 1.89
C THR A 168 -20.77 -16.36 0.41
N ARG A 169 -19.86 -17.28 0.04
CA ARG A 169 -19.82 -17.85 -1.30
C ARG A 169 -20.75 -19.06 -1.36
N TYR A 170 -21.74 -18.99 -2.22
CA TYR A 170 -22.56 -20.13 -2.57
C TYR A 170 -22.07 -20.74 -3.89
N THR A 171 -21.81 -22.04 -3.91
CA THR A 171 -21.47 -22.78 -5.13
C THR A 171 -22.61 -23.77 -5.39
N PHE A 172 -23.20 -23.70 -6.57
CA PHE A 172 -24.25 -24.61 -6.97
C PHE A 172 -24.08 -25.02 -8.43
N LYS A 173 -24.55 -26.23 -8.77
CA LYS A 173 -24.56 -26.73 -10.14
C LYS A 173 -25.88 -26.29 -10.78
N ILE A 174 -25.77 -25.71 -11.97
CA ILE A 174 -26.93 -25.34 -12.80
C ILE A 174 -26.95 -26.24 -14.03
N SER A 175 -28.15 -26.62 -14.45
CA SER A 175 -28.35 -27.45 -15.65
C SER A 175 -28.29 -26.63 -16.95
N SER A 176 -28.44 -25.32 -16.88
CA SER A 176 -28.36 -24.39 -18.02
C SER A 176 -28.02 -22.96 -17.54
N PRO A 177 -27.16 -22.20 -18.26
CA PRO A 177 -26.86 -20.79 -17.96
C PRO A 177 -28.09 -19.88 -17.93
N ASP A 178 -29.11 -20.19 -18.71
CA ASP A 178 -30.37 -19.40 -18.79
C ASP A 178 -31.20 -19.42 -17.52
N LYS A 179 -30.85 -20.29 -16.57
CA LYS A 179 -31.51 -20.39 -15.25
C LYS A 179 -30.86 -19.55 -14.17
N LEU A 180 -29.80 -18.78 -14.51
CA LEU A 180 -29.21 -17.82 -13.57
C LEU A 180 -30.18 -16.68 -13.32
N PRO A 181 -30.40 -16.30 -12.05
CA PRO A 181 -31.20 -15.12 -11.76
C PRO A 181 -30.56 -13.88 -12.34
N HIS A 182 -31.30 -13.08 -13.10
CA HIS A 182 -30.88 -11.77 -13.61
C HIS A 182 -30.91 -10.71 -12.51
N ASP A 183 -30.33 -11.02 -11.35
CA ASP A 183 -30.27 -10.07 -10.25
C ASP A 183 -28.95 -9.28 -10.35
N HIS A 184 -29.05 -8.05 -10.84
CA HIS A 184 -27.92 -7.15 -11.05
C HIS A 184 -27.19 -6.71 -9.76
N GLY A 185 -27.64 -7.12 -8.59
CA GLY A 185 -27.03 -6.82 -7.30
C GLY A 185 -26.04 -7.87 -6.78
N ARG A 186 -25.85 -9.00 -7.48
CA ARG A 186 -25.01 -10.11 -7.02
C ARG A 186 -23.89 -10.39 -8.02
N ALA A 187 -22.65 -10.49 -7.54
CA ALA A 187 -21.53 -10.90 -8.37
C ALA A 187 -21.59 -12.43 -8.58
N PHE A 188 -21.73 -12.88 -9.83
CA PHE A 188 -21.62 -14.28 -10.21
C PHE A 188 -20.29 -14.52 -10.92
N ALA A 189 -19.51 -15.49 -10.44
CA ALA A 189 -18.39 -16.02 -11.20
C ALA A 189 -18.86 -17.32 -11.87
N VAL A 190 -18.94 -17.32 -13.19
CA VAL A 190 -19.16 -18.53 -13.98
C VAL A 190 -17.78 -19.07 -14.36
N ASN A 191 -17.34 -20.11 -13.68
CA ASN A 191 -16.16 -20.87 -14.13
C ASN A 191 -16.66 -21.86 -15.19
N GLY A 192 -15.99 -21.96 -16.34
CA GLY A 192 -16.37 -22.79 -17.48
C GLY A 192 -16.37 -24.31 -17.24
N GLU A 193 -16.23 -24.77 -16.03
CA GLU A 193 -16.49 -26.12 -15.56
C GLU A 193 -17.76 -26.09 -14.72
N LEU A 194 -18.85 -26.15 -15.40
CA LEU A 194 -20.17 -26.42 -14.85
C LEU A 194 -20.52 -27.87 -15.07
#